data_da21933b233fc4d5fa4babe9adcb0fb9
#
_entry.id   da21933b233fc4d5fa4babe9adcb0fb9
#
_cell.length_a   1.000
_cell.length_b   1.000
_cell.length_c   1.000
_cell.angle_alpha   90.00
_cell.angle_beta   90.00
_cell.angle_gamma   90.00
#
_symmetry.space_group_name_H-M   'P 1'
#
loop_
_entity.id
_entity.type
_entity.pdbx_description
1 polymer ?
#
loop_
_entity_poly.entity_id
_entity_poly.type
_entity_poly.pdbx_seq_one_letter_code
_entity_poly.pdbx_strand_id
1 'polypeptide(L)'
;MTAPSPSHFDFLQSIDTPTVCNLVEIVAPERRGFGYTVKHLLCPFPELAPIVGFAKTVTFKAKDAVALGDAGYMQRRLDYLDYVAASPRPSIMVMEDLDGEHVGYGAFWGEVQSNVHKALGCLGVVTHGSVRDIPMIAPGFQMLAGSIVPSHAYVHVVDFDIDVTVHGMAVKSGDLVHADRHGAVVVPIDKIDTMKTALDGLAAREAKIIAAAKAGGGVAAIKAAMKS
;
A
#
# COMPACT_ATOMS: atom_id res chain seq x y z
N MET A 1 -1.23 12.66 18.49
CA MET A 1 -2.34 12.28 17.58
C MET A 1 -3.03 11.07 18.19
N THR A 2 -4.36 11.05 18.19
CA THR A 2 -5.15 9.91 18.70
C THR A 2 -4.98 8.75 17.72
N ALA A 3 -4.73 7.53 18.22
CA ALA A 3 -4.63 6.35 17.36
C ALA A 3 -5.98 6.07 16.67
N PRO A 4 -6.01 5.53 15.44
CA PRO A 4 -7.24 5.15 14.77
C PRO A 4 -7.97 4.06 15.55
N SER A 5 -9.30 4.19 15.65
CA SER A 5 -10.17 3.21 16.30
C SER A 5 -10.49 2.04 15.38
N PRO A 6 -10.99 0.90 15.89
CA PRO A 6 -11.47 -0.20 15.05
C PRO A 6 -12.46 0.25 13.97
N SER A 7 -13.39 1.17 14.29
CA SER A 7 -14.37 1.68 13.34
C SER A 7 -13.74 2.53 12.21
N HIS A 8 -12.54 3.07 12.39
CA HIS A 8 -11.79 3.72 11.33
C HIS A 8 -11.24 2.71 10.32
N PHE A 9 -10.74 1.57 10.81
CA PHE A 9 -10.28 0.48 9.94
C PHE A 9 -11.46 -0.11 9.15
N ASP A 10 -12.59 -0.41 9.81
CA ASP A 10 -13.80 -0.92 9.16
C ASP A 10 -14.27 0.02 8.03
N PHE A 11 -14.30 1.33 8.31
CA PHE A 11 -14.66 2.34 7.32
C PHE A 11 -13.71 2.33 6.13
N LEU A 12 -12.39 2.41 6.37
CA LEU A 12 -11.40 2.44 5.30
C LEU A 12 -11.40 1.14 4.48
N GLN A 13 -11.58 -0.02 5.10
CA GLN A 13 -11.68 -1.30 4.40
C GLN A 13 -12.95 -1.46 3.56
N SER A 14 -13.99 -0.68 3.85
CA SER A 14 -15.26 -0.72 3.10
C SER A 14 -15.24 0.04 1.78
N ILE A 15 -14.19 0.81 1.49
CA ILE A 15 -14.05 1.65 0.30
C ILE A 15 -12.74 1.34 -0.42
N ASP A 16 -12.69 1.59 -1.73
CA ASP A 16 -11.50 1.37 -2.54
C ASP A 16 -10.47 2.51 -2.45
N THR A 17 -9.22 2.25 -2.87
CA THR A 17 -8.13 3.23 -2.84
C THR A 17 -8.44 4.50 -3.64
N PRO A 18 -9.07 4.47 -4.84
CA PRO A 18 -9.52 5.67 -5.53
C PRO A 18 -10.48 6.53 -4.71
N THR A 19 -11.44 5.92 -4.03
CA THR A 19 -12.38 6.62 -3.14
C THR A 19 -11.64 7.26 -1.96
N VAL A 20 -10.67 6.55 -1.35
CA VAL A 20 -9.80 7.13 -0.30
C VAL A 20 -9.04 8.34 -0.83
N CYS A 21 -8.46 8.28 -2.04
CA CYS A 21 -7.76 9.41 -2.66
C CYS A 21 -8.71 10.61 -2.85
N ASN A 22 -9.91 10.39 -3.39
CA ASN A 22 -10.92 11.44 -3.55
C ASN A 22 -11.29 12.09 -2.21
N LEU A 23 -11.44 11.28 -1.16
CA LEU A 23 -11.74 11.80 0.18
C LEU A 23 -10.56 12.59 0.76
N VAL A 24 -9.32 12.13 0.57
CA VAL A 24 -8.12 12.88 0.98
C VAL A 24 -8.06 14.24 0.28
N GLU A 25 -8.37 14.31 -1.02
CA GLU A 25 -8.44 15.58 -1.76
C GLU A 25 -9.48 16.56 -1.18
N ILE A 26 -10.60 16.05 -0.65
CA ILE A 26 -11.64 16.86 -0.03
C ILE A 26 -11.21 17.40 1.34
N VAL A 27 -10.61 16.55 2.19
CA VAL A 27 -10.32 16.88 3.59
C VAL A 27 -8.91 17.46 3.81
N ALA A 28 -8.02 17.30 2.83
CA ALA A 28 -6.63 17.75 2.83
C ALA A 28 -6.21 18.13 1.39
N PRO A 29 -6.80 19.20 0.82
CA PRO A 29 -6.64 19.56 -0.60
C PRO A 29 -5.20 19.83 -1.01
N GLU A 30 -4.32 20.19 -0.09
CA GLU A 30 -2.88 20.33 -0.30
C GLU A 30 -2.20 19.01 -0.68
N ARG A 31 -2.82 17.87 -0.38
CA ARG A 31 -2.29 16.52 -0.67
C ARG A 31 -2.73 15.96 -2.02
N ARG A 32 -3.46 16.71 -2.81
CA ARG A 32 -4.03 16.25 -4.09
C ARG A 32 -3.01 15.65 -5.06
N GLY A 33 -1.76 16.11 -5.04
CA GLY A 33 -0.72 15.71 -5.99
C GLY A 33 0.30 14.70 -5.45
N PHE A 34 0.18 14.19 -4.23
CA PHE A 34 1.17 13.31 -3.61
C PHE A 34 0.59 12.41 -2.50
N GLY A 35 1.43 11.46 -2.04
CA GLY A 35 1.08 10.53 -0.97
C GLY A 35 0.40 9.24 -1.46
N TYR A 36 0.43 8.98 -2.77
CA TYR A 36 -0.08 7.76 -3.39
C TYR A 36 0.89 7.23 -4.45
N THR A 37 0.74 5.97 -4.84
CA THR A 37 1.54 5.35 -5.90
C THR A 37 1.13 5.88 -7.27
N VAL A 38 2.10 6.37 -8.05
CA VAL A 38 1.86 7.01 -9.39
C VAL A 38 2.20 6.11 -10.57
N LYS A 39 2.67 4.88 -10.31
CA LYS A 39 2.94 3.87 -11.34
C LYS A 39 2.17 2.61 -11.03
N HIS A 40 1.89 1.84 -12.08
CA HIS A 40 1.20 0.56 -11.94
C HIS A 40 1.94 -0.40 -11.02
N LEU A 41 1.19 -1.08 -10.17
CA LEU A 41 1.62 -2.21 -9.37
C LEU A 41 0.78 -3.44 -9.77
N LEU A 42 1.44 -4.55 -9.99
CA LEU A 42 0.77 -5.84 -10.15
C LEU A 42 0.10 -6.24 -8.84
N CYS A 43 -1.15 -6.66 -8.91
CA CYS A 43 -1.91 -7.20 -7.79
C CYS A 43 -2.32 -8.64 -8.12
N PRO A 44 -1.55 -9.65 -7.69
CA PRO A 44 -1.85 -11.05 -7.99
C PRO A 44 -3.19 -11.55 -7.42
N PHE A 45 -3.70 -10.89 -6.37
CA PHE A 45 -4.94 -11.25 -5.68
C PHE A 45 -5.96 -10.09 -5.70
N PRO A 46 -6.46 -9.69 -6.88
CA PRO A 46 -7.32 -8.52 -7.02
C PRO A 46 -8.72 -8.70 -6.39
N GLU A 47 -9.09 -9.92 -6.01
CA GLU A 47 -10.33 -10.26 -5.33
C GLU A 47 -10.30 -10.01 -3.82
N LEU A 48 -9.11 -9.86 -3.23
CA LEU A 48 -9.01 -9.55 -1.81
C LEU A 48 -9.52 -8.13 -1.53
N ALA A 49 -10.15 -7.99 -0.37
CA ALA A 49 -10.56 -6.69 0.14
C ALA A 49 -9.36 -5.75 0.31
N PRO A 50 -9.58 -4.42 0.29
CA PRO A 50 -8.53 -3.47 0.61
C PRO A 50 -7.87 -3.78 1.96
N ILE A 51 -6.57 -3.63 2.04
CA ILE A 51 -5.82 -3.72 3.30
C ILE A 51 -5.56 -2.33 3.86
N VAL A 52 -5.71 -2.19 5.18
CA VAL A 52 -5.44 -0.95 5.92
C VAL A 52 -4.57 -1.29 7.11
N GLY A 53 -3.42 -0.64 7.21
CA GLY A 53 -2.48 -0.93 8.30
C GLY A 53 -1.36 0.09 8.41
N PHE A 54 -0.66 0.02 9.54
CA PHE A 54 0.50 0.85 9.78
C PHE A 54 1.69 0.38 8.95
N ALA A 55 2.37 1.31 8.29
CA ALA A 55 3.54 1.01 7.48
C ALA A 55 4.70 0.48 8.32
N LYS A 56 5.24 -0.66 7.92
CA LYS A 56 6.57 -1.15 8.29
C LYS A 56 7.48 -0.92 7.08
N THR A 57 8.32 0.10 7.18
CA THR A 57 9.14 0.59 6.08
C THR A 57 10.50 -0.10 6.04
N VAL A 58 10.92 -0.52 4.85
CA VAL A 58 12.13 -1.32 4.65
C VAL A 58 12.76 -0.98 3.32
N THR A 59 14.08 -0.95 3.28
CA THR A 59 14.84 -0.98 2.03
C THR A 59 15.53 -2.32 1.84
N PHE A 60 15.64 -2.76 0.60
CA PHE A 60 16.31 -4.01 0.26
C PHE A 60 17.05 -3.91 -1.07
N LYS A 61 17.93 -4.87 -1.32
CA LYS A 61 18.60 -5.11 -2.59
C LYS A 61 18.52 -6.59 -2.96
N ALA A 62 18.67 -6.88 -4.25
CA ALA A 62 18.62 -8.23 -4.75
C ALA A 62 19.70 -8.55 -5.80
N LYS A 63 20.26 -7.55 -6.48
CA LYS A 63 21.23 -7.74 -7.55
C LYS A 63 22.60 -8.21 -7.05
N ASP A 64 23.10 -7.56 -6.00
CA ASP A 64 24.43 -7.79 -5.49
C ASP A 64 24.40 -8.56 -4.17
N ALA A 65 25.35 -9.50 -4.01
CA ALA A 65 25.47 -10.28 -2.78
C ALA A 65 25.91 -9.38 -1.61
N VAL A 66 25.46 -9.72 -0.40
CA VAL A 66 26.04 -9.18 0.84
C VAL A 66 27.51 -9.54 0.88
N ALA A 67 28.36 -8.61 1.36
CA ALA A 67 29.78 -8.86 1.48
C ALA A 67 30.06 -10.14 2.28
N LEU A 68 30.92 -11.00 1.75
CA LEU A 68 31.34 -12.22 2.43
C LEU A 68 31.97 -11.84 3.78
N GLY A 69 31.45 -12.41 4.87
CA GLY A 69 31.95 -12.16 6.22
C GLY A 69 31.32 -10.95 6.94
N ASP A 70 30.21 -10.38 6.44
CA ASP A 70 29.42 -9.42 7.22
C ASP A 70 28.88 -10.08 8.50
N ALA A 71 29.61 -9.93 9.60
CA ALA A 71 29.26 -10.50 10.90
C ALA A 71 27.93 -9.95 11.44
N GLY A 72 27.48 -8.77 10.98
CA GLY A 72 26.21 -8.16 11.35
C GLY A 72 25.00 -8.65 10.56
N TYR A 73 25.21 -9.35 9.47
CA TYR A 73 24.09 -9.74 8.57
C TYR A 73 23.01 -10.57 9.25
N MET A 74 23.41 -11.59 10.01
CA MET A 74 22.45 -12.45 10.72
C MET A 74 21.70 -11.66 11.80
N GLN A 75 22.41 -10.83 12.57
CA GLN A 75 21.79 -10.00 13.61
C GLN A 75 20.78 -9.04 12.99
N ARG A 76 21.14 -8.34 11.90
CA ARG A 76 20.21 -7.46 11.16
C ARG A 76 18.95 -8.18 10.72
N ARG A 77 19.04 -9.43 10.29
CA ARG A 77 17.85 -10.25 9.94
C ARG A 77 16.96 -10.55 11.15
N LEU A 78 17.54 -10.78 12.31
CA LEU A 78 16.77 -11.02 13.55
C LEU A 78 16.11 -9.72 14.03
N ASP A 79 16.86 -8.63 14.08
CA ASP A 79 16.35 -7.30 14.47
C ASP A 79 15.23 -6.84 13.53
N TYR A 80 15.34 -7.15 12.24
CA TYR A 80 14.26 -6.91 11.27
C TYR A 80 12.96 -7.65 11.63
N LEU A 81 13.03 -8.91 12.05
CA LEU A 81 11.83 -9.65 12.47
C LEU A 81 11.21 -9.05 13.74
N ASP A 82 12.03 -8.59 14.69
CA ASP A 82 11.57 -7.89 15.89
C ASP A 82 10.87 -6.58 15.53
N TYR A 83 11.42 -5.81 14.59
CA TYR A 83 10.79 -4.61 14.05
C TYR A 83 9.44 -4.91 13.40
N VAL A 84 9.36 -5.94 12.54
CA VAL A 84 8.10 -6.35 11.90
C VAL A 84 7.06 -6.75 12.93
N ALA A 85 7.48 -7.49 13.98
CA ALA A 85 6.60 -7.95 15.04
C ALA A 85 6.12 -6.84 15.98
N ALA A 86 6.81 -5.71 16.06
CA ALA A 86 6.48 -4.60 16.96
C ALA A 86 5.17 -3.88 16.57
N SER A 87 4.52 -3.26 17.58
CA SER A 87 3.37 -2.36 17.36
C SER A 87 3.78 -1.09 16.58
N PRO A 88 2.86 -0.34 15.93
CA PRO A 88 1.40 -0.60 15.91
C PRO A 88 0.96 -1.68 14.91
N ARG A 89 -0.26 -2.21 15.14
CA ARG A 89 -0.89 -3.25 14.29
C ARG A 89 -2.35 -2.90 14.00
N PRO A 90 -2.98 -3.45 12.91
CA PRO A 90 -2.36 -4.30 11.87
C PRO A 90 -1.32 -3.54 11.07
N SER A 91 -0.40 -4.24 10.40
CA SER A 91 0.67 -3.60 9.64
C SER A 91 0.70 -4.01 8.17
N ILE A 92 1.31 -3.16 7.36
CA ILE A 92 1.58 -3.37 5.94
C ILE A 92 3.07 -3.14 5.72
N MET A 93 3.73 -4.06 5.06
CA MET A 93 5.12 -3.87 4.63
C MET A 93 5.16 -2.87 3.47
N VAL A 94 5.95 -1.82 3.58
CA VAL A 94 6.22 -0.88 2.48
C VAL A 94 7.71 -0.94 2.18
N MET A 95 8.06 -1.52 1.02
CA MET A 95 9.44 -1.89 0.76
C MET A 95 9.97 -1.22 -0.51
N GLU A 96 11.05 -0.47 -0.34
CA GLU A 96 11.79 0.17 -1.43
C GLU A 96 12.95 -0.71 -1.89
N ASP A 97 12.95 -1.03 -3.18
CA ASP A 97 14.05 -1.74 -3.85
C ASP A 97 15.12 -0.75 -4.29
N LEU A 98 16.33 -0.87 -3.76
CA LEU A 98 17.45 0.06 -3.99
C LEU A 98 18.35 -0.33 -5.19
N ASP A 99 17.95 -1.27 -6.02
CA ASP A 99 18.76 -1.74 -7.17
C ASP A 99 18.75 -0.78 -8.38
N GLY A 100 18.19 0.43 -8.24
CA GLY A 100 18.23 1.50 -9.24
C GLY A 100 17.61 1.08 -10.57
N GLU A 101 18.39 1.02 -11.66
CA GLU A 101 17.91 0.57 -12.97
C GLU A 101 17.57 -0.93 -13.01
N HIS A 102 17.98 -1.70 -12.00
CA HIS A 102 17.75 -3.13 -11.85
C HIS A 102 16.65 -3.46 -10.83
N VAL A 103 15.81 -2.50 -10.47
CA VAL A 103 14.64 -2.72 -9.61
C VAL A 103 13.85 -3.93 -10.10
N GLY A 104 13.50 -4.83 -9.18
CA GLY A 104 12.82 -6.09 -9.49
C GLY A 104 13.73 -7.23 -9.93
N TYR A 105 15.07 -7.10 -9.81
CA TYR A 105 16.03 -8.14 -10.22
C TYR A 105 15.81 -9.46 -9.48
N GLY A 106 15.48 -9.41 -8.20
CA GLY A 106 15.20 -10.60 -7.38
C GLY A 106 14.01 -10.39 -6.45
N ALA A 107 13.19 -11.45 -6.30
CA ALA A 107 11.99 -11.40 -5.48
C ALA A 107 12.31 -11.59 -3.99
N PHE A 108 12.06 -10.55 -3.18
CA PHE A 108 12.05 -10.69 -1.72
C PHE A 108 10.85 -11.54 -1.27
N TRP A 109 9.70 -11.36 -1.92
CA TRP A 109 8.42 -11.93 -1.53
C TRP A 109 8.11 -13.22 -2.27
N GLY A 110 7.71 -14.22 -1.52
CA GLY A 110 7.29 -15.53 -1.96
C GLY A 110 6.60 -16.27 -0.82
N GLU A 111 6.48 -17.59 -0.94
CA GLU A 111 5.83 -18.46 0.06
C GLU A 111 6.35 -18.21 1.48
N VAL A 112 7.66 -18.31 1.70
CA VAL A 112 8.25 -18.20 3.05
C VAL A 112 7.99 -16.84 3.66
N GLN A 113 8.29 -15.75 2.93
CA GLN A 113 8.16 -14.40 3.48
C GLN A 113 6.70 -14.02 3.75
N SER A 114 5.77 -14.41 2.89
CA SER A 114 4.35 -14.14 3.12
C SER A 114 3.83 -14.85 4.37
N ASN A 115 4.22 -16.10 4.61
CA ASN A 115 3.83 -16.84 5.81
C ASN A 115 4.44 -16.25 7.08
N VAL A 116 5.75 -15.92 7.06
CA VAL A 116 6.44 -15.31 8.21
C VAL A 116 5.79 -13.97 8.57
N HIS A 117 5.64 -13.05 7.62
CA HIS A 117 5.12 -11.72 7.89
C HIS A 117 3.64 -11.75 8.29
N LYS A 118 2.84 -12.64 7.71
CA LYS A 118 1.46 -12.85 8.15
C LYS A 118 1.40 -13.32 9.60
N ALA A 119 2.25 -14.27 10.00
CA ALA A 119 2.33 -14.73 11.39
C ALA A 119 2.76 -13.60 12.35
N LEU A 120 3.52 -12.62 11.87
CA LEU A 120 3.92 -11.43 12.60
C LEU A 120 2.89 -10.28 12.53
N GLY A 121 1.71 -10.49 11.96
CA GLY A 121 0.59 -9.54 11.96
C GLY A 121 0.55 -8.57 10.78
N CYS A 122 1.31 -8.84 9.70
CA CYS A 122 1.23 -8.08 8.47
C CYS A 122 0.07 -8.57 7.59
N LEU A 123 -0.65 -7.62 6.98
CA LEU A 123 -1.75 -7.90 6.06
C LEU A 123 -1.29 -8.11 4.60
N GLY A 124 -0.13 -7.58 4.27
CA GLY A 124 0.39 -7.62 2.90
C GLY A 124 1.62 -6.75 2.71
N VAL A 125 1.96 -6.54 1.44
CA VAL A 125 3.11 -5.73 1.01
C VAL A 125 2.75 -4.78 -0.13
N VAL A 126 3.37 -3.61 -0.09
CA VAL A 126 3.45 -2.64 -1.21
C VAL A 126 4.92 -2.43 -1.53
N THR A 127 5.35 -2.79 -2.72
CA THR A 127 6.75 -2.66 -3.18
C THR A 127 6.82 -2.40 -4.68
N HIS A 128 7.81 -1.68 -5.13
CA HIS A 128 8.12 -1.62 -6.56
C HIS A 128 9.15 -2.68 -7.00
N GLY A 129 9.64 -3.49 -6.06
CA GLY A 129 10.42 -4.69 -6.34
C GLY A 129 9.55 -5.86 -6.83
N SER A 130 10.08 -7.06 -6.80
CA SER A 130 9.42 -8.24 -7.36
C SER A 130 8.93 -9.25 -6.32
N VAL A 131 8.01 -10.11 -6.78
CA VAL A 131 7.41 -11.24 -6.04
C VAL A 131 7.53 -12.53 -6.84
N ARG A 132 7.39 -13.68 -6.17
CA ARG A 132 7.38 -15.02 -6.78
C ARG A 132 6.45 -15.97 -6.02
N ASP A 133 6.40 -17.23 -6.39
CA ASP A 133 5.64 -18.30 -5.73
C ASP A 133 4.13 -17.97 -5.57
N ILE A 134 3.53 -17.28 -6.56
CA ILE A 134 2.18 -16.73 -6.45
C ILE A 134 1.14 -17.76 -5.96
N PRO A 135 1.11 -19.03 -6.46
CA PRO A 135 0.15 -20.03 -5.98
C PRO A 135 0.37 -20.48 -4.53
N MET A 136 1.54 -20.19 -3.95
CA MET A 136 1.96 -20.64 -2.62
C MET A 136 1.95 -19.53 -1.56
N ILE A 137 1.53 -18.33 -1.94
CA ILE A 137 1.43 -17.18 -1.02
C ILE A 137 0.45 -17.48 0.11
N ALA A 138 0.77 -17.04 1.32
CA ALA A 138 -0.07 -17.21 2.50
C ALA A 138 -1.50 -16.72 2.21
N PRO A 139 -2.56 -17.54 2.41
CA PRO A 139 -3.93 -17.17 2.08
C PRO A 139 -4.34 -15.83 2.71
N GLY A 140 -4.87 -14.89 1.91
CA GLY A 140 -5.30 -13.57 2.36
C GLY A 140 -4.17 -12.57 2.62
N PHE A 141 -2.91 -12.90 2.28
CA PHE A 141 -1.81 -11.93 2.28
C PHE A 141 -1.80 -11.17 0.96
N GLN A 142 -2.11 -9.87 1.01
CA GLN A 142 -2.20 -9.03 -0.19
C GLN A 142 -0.81 -8.64 -0.71
N MET A 143 -0.65 -8.64 -2.03
CA MET A 143 0.59 -8.23 -2.68
C MET A 143 0.34 -7.15 -3.73
N LEU A 144 1.07 -6.04 -3.62
CA LEU A 144 1.21 -5.04 -4.67
C LEU A 144 2.69 -4.93 -5.00
N ALA A 145 3.08 -5.31 -6.21
CA ALA A 145 4.49 -5.44 -6.60
C ALA A 145 4.78 -4.84 -7.97
N GLY A 146 6.03 -4.44 -8.21
CA GLY A 146 6.47 -3.93 -9.50
C GLY A 146 6.54 -5.01 -10.59
N SER A 147 6.91 -6.25 -10.23
CA SER A 147 7.05 -7.35 -11.19
C SER A 147 6.94 -8.73 -10.52
N ILE A 148 6.85 -9.78 -11.37
CA ILE A 148 6.92 -11.18 -10.95
C ILE A 148 8.16 -11.79 -11.61
N VAL A 149 9.07 -12.38 -10.83
CA VAL A 149 10.29 -13.02 -11.32
C VAL A 149 10.52 -14.35 -10.61
N PRO A 150 11.23 -15.32 -11.24
CA PRO A 150 11.36 -16.68 -10.69
C PRO A 150 12.41 -16.81 -9.57
N SER A 151 13.38 -15.89 -9.47
CA SER A 151 14.53 -16.01 -8.56
C SER A 151 14.48 -14.95 -7.46
N HIS A 152 14.96 -15.31 -6.27
CA HIS A 152 15.25 -14.34 -5.21
C HIS A 152 16.62 -13.66 -5.38
N ALA A 153 17.47 -14.16 -6.30
CA ALA A 153 18.83 -13.68 -6.48
C ALA A 153 19.59 -13.57 -5.13
N TYR A 154 20.19 -12.41 -4.84
CA TYR A 154 20.91 -12.12 -3.60
C TYR A 154 20.11 -11.26 -2.62
N VAL A 155 18.78 -11.41 -2.62
CA VAL A 155 17.89 -10.55 -1.84
C VAL A 155 18.27 -10.45 -0.36
N HIS A 156 18.37 -9.22 0.12
CA HIS A 156 18.67 -8.95 1.53
C HIS A 156 18.11 -7.59 1.96
N VAL A 157 17.74 -7.50 3.24
CA VAL A 157 17.36 -6.23 3.87
C VAL A 157 18.60 -5.36 4.04
N VAL A 158 18.49 -4.11 3.62
CA VAL A 158 19.53 -3.07 3.79
C VAL A 158 19.29 -2.31 5.08
N ASP A 159 18.10 -1.72 5.23
CA ASP A 159 17.72 -0.95 6.39
C ASP A 159 16.20 -1.01 6.62
N PHE A 160 15.74 -0.64 7.81
CA PHE A 160 14.33 -0.63 8.18
C PHE A 160 14.04 0.46 9.21
N ASP A 161 12.75 0.76 9.43
CA ASP A 161 12.30 1.86 10.29
C ASP A 161 12.77 3.24 9.82
N ILE A 162 12.83 3.43 8.51
CA ILE A 162 13.30 4.63 7.81
C ILE A 162 12.27 5.11 6.80
N ASP A 163 12.39 6.35 6.32
CA ASP A 163 11.54 6.85 5.24
C ASP A 163 11.87 6.12 3.93
N VAL A 164 10.83 5.69 3.20
CA VAL A 164 10.95 4.98 1.91
C VAL A 164 10.07 5.62 0.85
N THR A 165 10.38 5.33 -0.43
CA THR A 165 9.54 5.78 -1.55
C THR A 165 9.21 4.61 -2.48
N VAL A 166 7.93 4.31 -2.65
CA VAL A 166 7.44 3.29 -3.58
C VAL A 166 6.61 3.95 -4.67
N HIS A 167 7.10 3.94 -5.91
CA HIS A 167 6.43 4.54 -7.07
C HIS A 167 5.90 5.96 -6.80
N GLY A 168 6.72 6.83 -6.18
CA GLY A 168 6.38 8.22 -5.87
C GLY A 168 5.59 8.42 -4.57
N MET A 169 5.11 7.37 -3.94
CA MET A 169 4.51 7.43 -2.62
C MET A 169 5.61 7.43 -1.55
N ALA A 170 5.90 8.58 -0.96
CA ALA A 170 6.77 8.68 0.21
C ALA A 170 6.03 8.23 1.47
N VAL A 171 6.65 7.36 2.26
CA VAL A 171 6.05 6.73 3.44
C VAL A 171 7.04 6.72 4.60
N LYS A 172 6.58 7.11 5.77
CA LYS A 172 7.32 6.98 7.02
C LYS A 172 6.89 5.74 7.78
N SER A 173 7.81 5.19 8.56
CA SER A 173 7.44 4.11 9.49
C SER A 173 6.31 4.56 10.42
N GLY A 174 5.27 3.74 10.52
CA GLY A 174 4.07 4.04 11.31
C GLY A 174 3.00 4.88 10.62
N ASP A 175 3.20 5.36 9.39
CA ASP A 175 2.12 5.96 8.59
C ASP A 175 0.98 4.95 8.39
N LEU A 176 -0.26 5.43 8.37
CA LEU A 176 -1.40 4.59 8.00
C LEU A 176 -1.49 4.50 6.47
N VAL A 177 -1.46 3.28 5.94
CA VAL A 177 -1.54 2.99 4.50
C VAL A 177 -2.82 2.24 4.19
N HIS A 178 -3.49 2.66 3.12
CA HIS A 178 -4.58 1.94 2.47
C HIS A 178 -4.09 1.42 1.13
N ALA A 179 -4.37 0.16 0.80
CA ALA A 179 -3.93 -0.44 -0.46
C ALA A 179 -4.91 -1.48 -0.99
N ASP A 180 -5.14 -1.46 -2.30
CA ASP A 180 -5.90 -2.45 -3.06
C ASP A 180 -5.34 -2.60 -4.48
N ARG A 181 -6.10 -3.28 -5.36
CA ARG A 181 -5.70 -3.51 -6.76
C ARG A 181 -5.36 -2.24 -7.57
N HIS A 182 -5.77 -1.05 -7.13
CA HIS A 182 -5.49 0.21 -7.82
C HIS A 182 -4.15 0.84 -7.40
N GLY A 183 -3.56 0.38 -6.29
CA GLY A 183 -2.33 0.92 -5.72
C GLY A 183 -2.45 1.19 -4.23
N ALA A 184 -1.69 2.15 -3.72
CA ALA A 184 -1.65 2.47 -2.31
C ALA A 184 -1.64 3.99 -2.08
N VAL A 185 -2.13 4.41 -0.89
CA VAL A 185 -2.16 5.80 -0.45
C VAL A 185 -1.89 5.89 1.05
N VAL A 186 -1.14 6.90 1.47
CA VAL A 186 -0.96 7.26 2.89
C VAL A 186 -2.19 8.05 3.36
N VAL A 187 -2.85 7.56 4.40
CA VAL A 187 -4.07 8.13 4.95
C VAL A 187 -3.74 9.08 6.10
N PRO A 188 -4.19 10.36 6.08
CA PRO A 188 -4.03 11.26 7.21
C PRO A 188 -4.96 10.83 8.37
N ILE A 189 -4.39 10.27 9.42
CA ILE A 189 -5.14 9.67 10.55
C ILE A 189 -6.10 10.67 11.19
N ASP A 190 -5.67 11.92 11.35
CA ASP A 190 -6.47 13.01 11.96
C ASP A 190 -7.67 13.46 11.11
N LYS A 191 -7.79 13.00 9.88
CA LYS A 191 -8.85 13.34 8.94
C LYS A 191 -9.88 12.23 8.72
N ILE A 192 -9.71 11.04 9.29
CA ILE A 192 -10.57 9.88 8.99
C ILE A 192 -12.04 10.16 9.33
N ASP A 193 -12.35 10.80 10.46
CA ASP A 193 -13.74 11.15 10.80
C ASP A 193 -14.35 12.15 9.80
N THR A 194 -13.55 13.10 9.34
CA THR A 194 -13.98 14.05 8.30
C THR A 194 -14.18 13.35 6.96
N MET A 195 -13.30 12.40 6.60
CA MET A 195 -13.47 11.57 5.40
C MET A 195 -14.76 10.76 5.45
N LYS A 196 -15.06 10.15 6.61
CA LYS A 196 -16.31 9.41 6.84
C LYS A 196 -17.53 10.27 6.62
N THR A 197 -17.53 11.51 7.12
CA THR A 197 -18.61 12.47 6.93
C THR A 197 -18.74 12.93 5.47
N ALA A 198 -17.63 13.04 4.74
CA ALA A 198 -17.60 13.50 3.36
C ALA A 198 -18.05 12.44 2.34
N LEU A 199 -18.01 11.15 2.69
CA LEU A 199 -18.29 10.03 1.77
C LEU A 199 -19.68 10.13 1.12
N ASP A 200 -20.72 10.37 1.92
CA ASP A 200 -22.10 10.42 1.40
C ASP A 200 -22.27 11.57 0.38
N GLY A 201 -21.65 12.71 0.65
CA GLY A 201 -21.68 13.85 -0.27
C GLY A 201 -20.94 13.58 -1.59
N LEU A 202 -19.78 12.92 -1.52
CA LEU A 202 -19.03 12.48 -2.69
C LEU A 202 -19.84 11.49 -3.53
N ALA A 203 -20.36 10.43 -2.90
CA ALA A 203 -21.13 9.39 -3.58
C ALA A 203 -22.41 9.96 -4.21
N ALA A 204 -23.15 10.85 -3.52
CA ALA A 204 -24.34 11.48 -4.04
C ALA A 204 -24.06 12.36 -5.27
N ARG A 205 -22.96 13.12 -5.25
CA ARG A 205 -22.54 13.96 -6.38
C ARG A 205 -22.18 13.12 -7.60
N GLU A 206 -21.39 12.08 -7.42
CA GLU A 206 -20.99 11.16 -8.50
C GLU A 206 -22.20 10.42 -9.08
N ALA A 207 -23.10 9.93 -8.22
CA ALA A 207 -24.32 9.24 -8.64
C ALA A 207 -25.21 10.11 -9.54
N LYS A 208 -25.35 11.41 -9.26
CA LYS A 208 -26.12 12.35 -10.10
C LYS A 208 -25.52 12.47 -11.50
N ILE A 209 -24.19 12.62 -11.60
CA ILE A 209 -23.49 12.75 -12.87
C ILE A 209 -23.62 11.45 -13.68
N ILE A 210 -23.40 10.31 -13.04
CA ILE A 210 -23.50 8.99 -13.66
C ILE A 210 -24.95 8.74 -14.15
N ALA A 211 -25.96 9.07 -13.35
CA ALA A 211 -27.36 8.93 -13.71
C ALA A 211 -27.72 9.78 -14.95
N ALA A 212 -27.28 11.04 -14.98
CA ALA A 212 -27.49 11.93 -16.14
C ALA A 212 -26.81 11.39 -17.42
N ALA A 213 -25.61 10.83 -17.29
CA ALA A 213 -24.89 10.21 -18.41
C ALA A 213 -25.61 8.95 -18.92
N LYS A 214 -26.04 8.04 -18.01
CA LYS A 214 -26.77 6.81 -18.36
C LYS A 214 -28.16 7.06 -18.96
N ALA A 215 -28.83 8.13 -18.55
CA ALA A 215 -30.16 8.50 -19.08
C ALA A 215 -30.11 9.04 -20.55
N GLY A 216 -28.93 9.24 -21.12
CA GLY A 216 -28.79 9.71 -22.51
C GLY A 216 -29.21 11.17 -22.74
N GLY A 217 -29.31 11.99 -21.69
CA GLY A 217 -29.74 13.38 -21.76
C GLY A 217 -28.74 14.34 -22.42
N GLY A 218 -27.66 13.82 -22.98
CA GLY A 218 -26.63 14.57 -23.68
C GLY A 218 -25.86 15.57 -22.81
N VAL A 219 -25.09 16.43 -23.44
CA VAL A 219 -24.18 17.38 -22.76
C VAL A 219 -24.91 18.31 -21.80
N ALA A 220 -26.14 18.74 -22.13
CA ALA A 220 -26.90 19.66 -21.31
C ALA A 220 -27.28 19.06 -19.94
N ALA A 221 -27.74 17.79 -19.91
CA ALA A 221 -28.09 17.09 -18.69
C ALA A 221 -26.86 16.82 -17.81
N ILE A 222 -25.74 16.42 -18.42
CA ILE A 222 -24.48 16.18 -17.70
C ILE A 222 -23.98 17.49 -17.05
N LYS A 223 -23.98 18.61 -17.81
CA LYS A 223 -23.59 19.93 -17.26
C LYS A 223 -24.49 20.39 -16.12
N ALA A 224 -25.79 20.11 -16.18
CA ALA A 224 -26.74 20.44 -15.11
C ALA A 224 -26.42 19.60 -13.83
N ALA A 225 -26.17 18.29 -13.99
CA ALA A 225 -25.81 17.39 -12.89
C ALA A 225 -24.46 17.76 -12.22
N MET A 226 -23.48 18.28 -12.98
CA MET A 226 -22.19 18.74 -12.43
C MET A 226 -22.29 20.02 -11.60
N LYS A 227 -23.35 20.83 -11.78
CA LYS A 227 -23.57 22.10 -11.07
C LYS A 227 -24.47 21.96 -9.86
N SER A 228 -25.16 20.83 -9.70
CA SER A 228 -26.08 20.50 -8.60
C SER A 228 -25.35 19.75 -7.48
#